data_06e995b32c92a892b4668342ee44c66a
#
_entry.id   06e995b32c92a892b4668342ee44c66a
#
_cell.length_a   1.000
_cell.length_b   1.000
_cell.length_c   1.000
_cell.angle_alpha   90.00
_cell.angle_beta   90.00
_cell.angle_gamma   90.00
#
_symmetry.space_group_name_H-M   'P 1'
#
loop_
_entity.id
_entity.type
_entity.pdbx_description
1 polymer ?
#
loop_
_entity_poly.entity_id
_entity_poly.type
_entity_poly.pdbx_seq_one_letter_code
_entity_poly.pdbx_strand_id
1 'polypeptide(L)'
;MAKKVLTEIKLQAVGGQASPAPPVGPALGQHGINIMEFCKAFNAQTQNDAGTTIPVVITVYEDRSFTFITKTPPAAVLIKQAANLEKGSGEPHREKVGRITQAQLREIAEKKLPDLNAHDVDQAAKIIAGTARSMGVEVV
;
A
#
# COMPACT_ATOMS: atom_id res chain seq x y z
N MET A 1 -3.03 -18.10 25.47
CA MET A 1 -3.83 -16.91 25.75
C MET A 1 -3.52 -15.81 24.74
N ALA A 2 -4.53 -15.07 24.35
CA ALA A 2 -4.33 -13.93 23.46
C ALA A 2 -3.53 -12.85 24.20
N LYS A 3 -2.48 -12.34 23.57
CA LYS A 3 -1.69 -11.23 24.10
C LYS A 3 -2.50 -9.93 24.00
N LYS A 4 -2.31 -9.07 24.96
CA LYS A 4 -2.98 -7.78 24.97
C LYS A 4 -2.30 -6.83 23.98
N VAL A 5 -3.10 -6.25 23.10
CA VAL A 5 -2.59 -5.31 22.10
C VAL A 5 -2.27 -3.97 22.76
N LEU A 6 -1.03 -3.51 22.61
CA LEU A 6 -0.61 -2.21 23.10
C LEU A 6 -1.00 -1.12 22.10
N THR A 7 -0.68 -1.32 20.82
CA THR A 7 -0.99 -0.36 19.77
C THR A 7 -0.88 -1.01 18.40
N GLU A 8 -1.40 -0.32 17.39
CA GLU A 8 -1.21 -0.70 15.99
C GLU A 8 -0.46 0.40 15.27
N ILE A 9 0.48 0.01 14.42
CA ILE A 9 1.28 0.93 13.61
C ILE A 9 0.95 0.67 12.15
N LYS A 10 0.58 1.73 11.42
CA LYS A 10 0.34 1.65 9.98
C LYS A 10 1.45 2.40 9.26
N LEU A 11 2.10 1.74 8.33
CA LEU A 11 3.17 2.36 7.54
C LEU A 11 3.23 1.76 6.15
N GLN A 12 4.01 2.38 5.28
CA GLN A 12 4.26 1.90 3.94
C GLN A 12 5.75 1.70 3.76
N ALA A 13 6.13 0.57 3.19
CA ALA A 13 7.53 0.25 2.92
C ALA A 13 7.64 -0.37 1.52
N VAL A 14 8.80 -0.21 0.90
CA VAL A 14 9.07 -0.81 -0.41
C VAL A 14 9.28 -2.31 -0.24
N GLY A 15 8.54 -3.11 -1.00
CA GLY A 15 8.62 -4.57 -0.93
C GLY A 15 10.04 -5.06 -1.18
N GLY A 16 10.50 -5.98 -0.34
CA GLY A 16 11.83 -6.55 -0.40
C GLY A 16 12.97 -5.61 0.00
N GLN A 17 12.67 -4.36 0.33
CA GLN A 17 13.68 -3.32 0.58
C GLN A 17 13.45 -2.56 1.90
N ALA A 18 12.70 -3.13 2.82
CA ALA A 18 12.51 -2.49 4.13
C ALA A 18 13.85 -2.40 4.88
N SER A 19 14.11 -1.26 5.48
CA SER A 19 15.36 -0.99 6.19
C SER A 19 15.07 -0.18 7.46
N PRO A 20 16.02 -0.11 8.41
CA PRO A 20 15.86 0.71 9.61
C PRO A 20 15.77 2.22 9.34
N ALA A 21 16.00 2.65 8.11
CA ALA A 21 15.87 4.07 7.73
C ALA A 21 14.40 4.52 7.79
N PRO A 22 14.13 5.84 7.93
CA PRO A 22 12.77 6.35 7.88
C PRO A 22 12.02 5.86 6.63
N PRO A 23 10.70 5.60 6.71
CA PRO A 23 9.82 5.81 7.88
C PRO A 23 9.76 4.63 8.86
N VAL A 24 10.39 3.50 8.56
CA VAL A 24 10.25 2.25 9.34
C VAL A 24 10.92 2.36 10.71
N GLY A 25 12.17 2.80 10.75
CA GLY A 25 12.95 2.86 11.99
C GLY A 25 12.30 3.69 13.08
N PRO A 26 12.00 4.98 12.83
CA PRO A 26 11.37 5.82 13.85
C PRO A 26 10.00 5.32 14.31
N ALA A 27 9.19 4.79 13.40
CA ALA A 27 7.85 4.29 13.73
C ALA A 27 7.93 3.10 14.69
N LEU A 28 8.84 2.17 14.45
CA LEU A 28 8.99 0.97 15.27
C LEU A 28 9.81 1.24 16.52
N GLY A 29 10.81 2.09 16.44
CA GLY A 29 11.69 2.43 17.56
C GLY A 29 10.95 3.06 18.73
N GLN A 30 9.94 3.87 18.46
CA GLN A 30 9.09 4.49 19.48
C GLN A 30 8.36 3.47 20.35
N HIS A 31 8.11 2.28 19.83
CA HIS A 31 7.37 1.23 20.52
C HIS A 31 8.27 0.11 21.04
N GLY A 32 9.58 0.25 20.90
CA GLY A 32 10.55 -0.71 21.41
C GLY A 32 10.60 -2.05 20.69
N ILE A 33 10.16 -2.06 19.42
CA ILE A 33 10.13 -3.28 18.59
C ILE A 33 11.51 -3.51 17.96
N ASN A 34 11.86 -4.77 17.75
CA ASN A 34 13.08 -5.13 17.02
C ASN A 34 12.91 -4.82 15.52
N ILE A 35 13.51 -3.71 15.09
CA ILE A 35 13.39 -3.21 13.74
C ILE A 35 13.97 -4.20 12.71
N MET A 36 15.12 -4.79 13.01
CA MET A 36 15.79 -5.73 12.11
C MET A 36 14.97 -7.00 11.89
N GLU A 37 14.34 -7.50 12.94
CA GLU A 37 13.46 -8.67 12.84
C GLU A 37 12.27 -8.39 11.93
N PHE A 38 11.65 -7.23 12.09
CA PHE A 38 10.57 -6.80 11.21
C PHE A 38 11.04 -6.69 9.75
N CYS A 39 12.16 -6.04 9.52
CA CYS A 39 12.69 -5.86 8.16
C CYS A 39 12.95 -7.19 7.48
N LYS A 40 13.55 -8.15 8.18
CA LYS A 40 13.82 -9.49 7.64
C LYS A 40 12.52 -10.21 7.27
N ALA A 41 11.55 -10.22 8.18
CA ALA A 41 10.27 -10.89 7.95
C ALA A 41 9.49 -10.25 6.81
N PHE A 42 9.42 -8.93 6.78
CA PHE A 42 8.74 -8.18 5.74
C PHE A 42 9.38 -8.43 4.37
N ASN A 43 10.71 -8.33 4.29
CA ASN A 43 11.43 -8.54 3.05
C ASN A 43 11.24 -9.97 2.52
N ALA A 44 11.22 -10.97 3.40
CA ALA A 44 10.97 -12.35 3.02
C ALA A 44 9.56 -12.53 2.43
N GLN A 45 8.54 -11.90 3.03
CA GLN A 45 7.18 -12.01 2.54
C GLN A 45 6.92 -11.22 1.26
N THR A 46 7.69 -10.16 1.00
CA THR A 46 7.44 -9.24 -0.11
C THR A 46 8.46 -9.35 -1.23
N GLN A 47 9.24 -10.43 -1.29
CA GLN A 47 10.23 -10.63 -2.35
C GLN A 47 9.64 -10.59 -3.75
N ASN A 48 8.44 -11.13 -3.92
CA ASN A 48 7.75 -11.14 -5.22
C ASN A 48 7.24 -9.76 -5.63
N ASP A 49 7.14 -8.84 -4.68
CA ASP A 49 6.64 -7.48 -4.89
C ASP A 49 7.76 -6.45 -4.73
N ALA A 50 9.02 -6.86 -4.96
CA ALA A 50 10.18 -5.99 -4.82
C ALA A 50 10.03 -4.72 -5.67
N GLY A 51 10.34 -3.59 -5.07
CA GLY A 51 10.24 -2.29 -5.73
C GLY A 51 8.85 -1.65 -5.69
N THR A 52 7.83 -2.37 -5.20
CA THR A 52 6.47 -1.84 -5.07
C THR A 52 6.20 -1.41 -3.63
N THR A 53 5.61 -0.23 -3.44
CA THR A 53 5.22 0.24 -2.11
C THR A 53 4.08 -0.63 -1.57
N ILE A 54 4.26 -1.18 -0.38
CA ILE A 54 3.29 -2.09 0.25
C ILE A 54 2.88 -1.51 1.60
N PRO A 55 1.58 -1.31 1.84
CA PRO A 55 1.08 -0.91 3.16
C PRO A 55 1.21 -2.08 4.14
N VAL A 56 1.61 -1.77 5.36
CA VAL A 56 1.78 -2.74 6.43
C VAL A 56 1.04 -2.25 7.66
N VAL A 57 0.31 -3.15 8.31
CA VAL A 57 -0.27 -2.90 9.64
C VAL A 57 0.43 -3.81 10.63
N ILE A 58 1.11 -3.21 11.60
CA ILE A 58 1.87 -3.91 12.62
C ILE A 58 1.11 -3.82 13.94
N THR A 59 0.77 -4.96 14.52
CA THR A 59 0.14 -5.03 15.84
C THR A 59 1.21 -5.27 16.88
N VAL A 60 1.33 -4.36 17.83
CA VAL A 60 2.32 -4.42 18.92
C VAL A 60 1.63 -4.89 20.19
N TYR A 61 2.22 -5.88 20.85
CA TYR A 61 1.71 -6.44 22.10
C TYR A 61 2.49 -5.93 23.31
N GLU A 62 1.92 -6.09 24.49
CA GLU A 62 2.51 -5.59 25.75
C GLU A 62 3.89 -6.16 26.05
N ASP A 63 4.17 -7.37 25.60
CA ASP A 63 5.48 -8.03 25.81
C ASP A 63 6.52 -7.62 24.77
N ARG A 64 6.23 -6.58 23.96
CA ARG A 64 7.06 -6.06 22.87
C ARG A 64 7.20 -7.01 21.69
N SER A 65 6.42 -8.07 21.65
CA SER A 65 6.29 -8.87 20.44
C SER A 65 5.37 -8.15 19.45
N PHE A 66 5.43 -8.56 18.21
CA PHE A 66 4.61 -7.96 17.16
C PHE A 66 4.16 -9.01 16.14
N THR A 67 3.04 -8.73 15.51
CA THR A 67 2.62 -9.40 14.30
C THR A 67 2.32 -8.34 13.26
N PHE A 68 2.41 -8.69 11.99
CA PHE A 68 2.10 -7.75 10.93
C PHE A 68 1.36 -8.43 9.79
N ILE A 69 0.54 -7.64 9.11
CA ILE A 69 -0.11 -8.05 7.87
C ILE A 69 0.27 -7.07 6.77
N THR A 70 0.51 -7.61 5.58
CA THR A 70 0.74 -6.79 4.39
C THR A 70 -0.57 -6.68 3.62
N LYS A 71 -0.83 -5.52 3.07
CA LYS A 71 -1.99 -5.28 2.21
C LYS A 71 -1.54 -5.16 0.77
N THR A 72 -2.49 -5.11 -0.15
CA THR A 72 -2.18 -4.85 -1.56
C THR A 72 -1.58 -3.45 -1.71
N PRO A 73 -0.76 -3.20 -2.76
CA PRO A 73 -0.21 -1.86 -2.98
C PRO A 73 -1.30 -0.79 -3.04
N PRO A 74 -1.00 0.45 -2.61
CA PRO A 74 -1.99 1.52 -2.69
C PRO A 74 -2.52 1.71 -4.12
N ALA A 75 -3.79 2.04 -4.24
CA ALA A 75 -4.41 2.25 -5.55
C ALA A 75 -3.67 3.31 -6.37
N ALA A 76 -3.20 4.36 -5.73
CA ALA A 76 -2.42 5.41 -6.38
C ALA A 76 -1.14 4.86 -7.03
N VAL A 77 -0.43 3.97 -6.35
CA VAL A 77 0.79 3.34 -6.87
C VAL A 77 0.47 2.47 -8.10
N LEU A 78 -0.58 1.67 -8.01
CA LEU A 78 -1.02 0.81 -9.12
C LEU A 78 -1.42 1.63 -10.35
N ILE A 79 -2.13 2.74 -10.14
CA ILE A 79 -2.54 3.63 -11.22
C ILE A 79 -1.32 4.28 -11.88
N LYS A 80 -0.36 4.74 -11.11
CA LYS A 80 0.89 5.32 -11.64
C LYS A 80 1.65 4.31 -12.48
N GLN A 81 1.74 3.08 -12.04
CA GLN A 81 2.39 2.00 -12.79
C GLN A 81 1.67 1.72 -14.11
N ALA A 82 0.34 1.64 -14.09
CA ALA A 82 -0.46 1.39 -15.29
C ALA A 82 -0.37 2.54 -16.30
N ALA A 83 -0.35 3.77 -15.84
CA ALA A 83 -0.23 4.96 -16.67
C ALA A 83 1.22 5.34 -17.00
N ASN A 84 2.19 4.61 -16.43
CA ASN A 84 3.62 4.85 -16.61
C ASN A 84 4.03 6.26 -16.15
N LEU A 85 3.52 6.67 -14.98
CA LEU A 85 3.77 7.98 -14.40
C LEU A 85 4.62 7.86 -13.13
N GLU A 86 5.47 8.85 -12.91
CA GLU A 86 6.22 8.96 -11.65
C GLU A 86 5.42 9.69 -10.57
N LYS A 87 4.62 10.67 -10.97
CA LYS A 87 3.87 11.52 -10.05
C LYS A 87 2.51 11.90 -10.62
N GLY A 88 1.51 11.99 -9.76
CA GLY A 88 0.19 12.49 -10.11
C GLY A 88 0.17 14.01 -10.29
N SER A 89 -0.96 14.53 -10.77
CA SER A 89 -1.16 15.97 -10.96
C SER A 89 -1.35 16.71 -9.63
N GLY A 90 -0.77 17.89 -9.53
CA GLY A 90 -1.05 18.82 -8.44
C GLY A 90 -2.39 19.53 -8.59
N GLU A 91 -2.92 19.60 -9.80
CA GLU A 91 -4.22 20.21 -10.13
C GLU A 91 -5.05 19.26 -10.99
N PRO A 92 -5.56 18.14 -10.42
CA PRO A 92 -6.15 17.06 -11.21
C PRO A 92 -7.41 17.45 -11.98
N HIS A 93 -8.12 18.47 -11.55
CA HIS A 93 -9.33 18.95 -12.22
C HIS A 93 -9.04 19.84 -13.43
N ARG A 94 -7.82 20.35 -13.55
CA ARG A 94 -7.38 21.21 -14.65
C ARG A 94 -6.34 20.56 -15.53
N GLU A 95 -5.42 19.84 -14.92
CA GLU A 95 -4.26 19.28 -15.60
C GLU A 95 -4.27 17.76 -15.48
N LYS A 96 -4.47 17.10 -16.62
CA LYS A 96 -4.43 15.63 -16.70
C LYS A 96 -3.02 15.21 -17.11
N VAL A 97 -2.44 14.27 -16.36
CA VAL A 97 -1.04 13.85 -16.55
C VAL A 97 -0.92 12.49 -17.22
N GLY A 98 -2.01 11.73 -17.34
CA GLY A 98 -1.97 10.42 -17.95
C GLY A 98 -3.35 9.84 -18.21
N ARG A 99 -3.36 8.63 -18.80
CA ARG A 99 -4.57 7.89 -19.12
C ARG A 99 -4.38 6.42 -18.83
N ILE A 100 -5.46 5.76 -18.42
CA ILE A 100 -5.51 4.30 -18.34
C ILE A 100 -6.76 3.82 -19.08
N THR A 101 -6.70 2.59 -19.58
CA THR A 101 -7.85 1.97 -20.26
C THR A 101 -8.79 1.34 -19.24
N GLN A 102 -10.02 1.04 -19.66
CA GLN A 102 -10.97 0.30 -18.84
C GLN A 102 -10.41 -1.08 -18.43
N ALA A 103 -9.68 -1.74 -19.32
CA ALA A 103 -9.06 -3.03 -19.02
C ALA A 103 -8.01 -2.91 -17.90
N GLN A 104 -7.15 -1.90 -17.98
CA GLN A 104 -6.16 -1.61 -16.92
C GLN A 104 -6.83 -1.29 -15.60
N LEU A 105 -7.92 -0.52 -15.64
CA LEU A 105 -8.70 -0.18 -14.45
C LEU A 105 -9.24 -1.44 -13.77
N ARG A 106 -9.78 -2.38 -14.54
CA ARG A 106 -10.30 -3.64 -14.01
C ARG A 106 -9.20 -4.51 -13.41
N GLU A 107 -8.03 -4.56 -14.04
CA GLU A 107 -6.88 -5.30 -13.49
C GLU A 107 -6.45 -4.75 -12.13
N ILE A 108 -6.40 -3.43 -11.99
CA ILE A 108 -6.09 -2.77 -10.72
C ILE A 108 -7.17 -3.11 -9.68
N ALA A 109 -8.43 -3.04 -10.08
CA ALA A 109 -9.55 -3.35 -9.21
C ALA A 109 -9.49 -4.80 -8.70
N GLU A 110 -9.16 -5.75 -9.55
CA GLU A 110 -9.02 -7.16 -9.17
C GLU A 110 -7.89 -7.35 -8.15
N LYS A 111 -6.75 -6.71 -8.35
CA LYS A 111 -5.62 -6.78 -7.42
C LYS A 111 -5.97 -6.18 -6.06
N LYS A 112 -6.76 -5.13 -6.04
CA LYS A 112 -7.13 -4.39 -4.83
C LYS A 112 -8.36 -4.95 -4.14
N LEU A 113 -9.14 -5.79 -4.83
CA LEU A 113 -10.44 -6.29 -4.33
C LEU A 113 -10.39 -6.86 -2.92
N PRO A 114 -9.37 -7.64 -2.51
CA PRO A 114 -9.31 -8.16 -1.13
C PRO A 114 -9.30 -7.10 -0.04
N ASP A 115 -8.83 -5.90 -0.34
CA ASP A 115 -8.74 -4.80 0.63
C ASP A 115 -9.89 -3.79 0.50
N LEU A 116 -10.79 -3.99 -0.46
CA LEU A 116 -11.92 -3.10 -0.70
C LEU A 116 -13.20 -3.69 -0.13
N ASN A 117 -14.14 -2.82 0.21
CA ASN A 117 -15.48 -3.24 0.63
C ASN A 117 -16.44 -3.37 -0.55
N ALA A 118 -15.93 -3.49 -1.76
CA ALA A 118 -16.71 -3.69 -2.96
C ALA A 118 -17.21 -5.14 -3.06
N HIS A 119 -18.40 -5.33 -3.61
CA HIS A 119 -18.99 -6.64 -3.77
C HIS A 119 -18.49 -7.37 -5.03
N ASP A 120 -18.07 -6.64 -6.05
CA ASP A 120 -17.59 -7.22 -7.31
C ASP A 120 -16.55 -6.32 -7.95
N VAL A 121 -15.96 -6.79 -9.06
CA VAL A 121 -14.91 -6.06 -9.79
C VAL A 121 -15.44 -4.74 -10.37
N ASP A 122 -16.67 -4.69 -10.83
CA ASP A 122 -17.23 -3.47 -11.41
C ASP A 122 -17.37 -2.36 -10.36
N GLN A 123 -17.79 -2.69 -9.15
CA GLN A 123 -17.85 -1.74 -8.03
C GLN A 123 -16.45 -1.31 -7.61
N ALA A 124 -15.51 -2.26 -7.54
CA ALA A 124 -14.12 -1.96 -7.24
C ALA A 124 -13.52 -1.01 -8.29
N ALA A 125 -13.83 -1.23 -9.57
CA ALA A 125 -13.36 -0.39 -10.66
C ALA A 125 -13.85 1.06 -10.50
N LYS A 126 -15.07 1.26 -10.04
CA LYS A 126 -15.60 2.62 -9.76
C LYS A 126 -14.82 3.32 -8.66
N ILE A 127 -14.46 2.60 -7.61
CA ILE A 127 -13.64 3.14 -6.50
C ILE A 127 -12.27 3.57 -7.03
N ILE A 128 -11.63 2.71 -7.81
CA ILE A 128 -10.31 2.99 -8.39
C ILE A 128 -10.38 4.15 -9.39
N ALA A 129 -11.44 4.23 -10.18
CA ALA A 129 -11.65 5.33 -11.13
C ALA A 129 -11.72 6.69 -10.41
N GLY A 130 -12.37 6.73 -9.25
CA GLY A 130 -12.40 7.94 -8.42
C GLY A 130 -11.01 8.35 -7.96
N THR A 131 -10.18 7.39 -7.55
CA THR A 131 -8.79 7.64 -7.16
C THR A 131 -7.99 8.16 -8.35
N ALA A 132 -8.14 7.55 -9.53
CA ALA A 132 -7.46 7.99 -10.75
C ALA A 132 -7.83 9.44 -11.10
N ARG A 133 -9.10 9.77 -11.01
CA ARG A 133 -9.58 11.13 -11.25
C ARG A 133 -8.92 12.13 -10.29
N SER A 134 -8.77 11.77 -9.03
CA SER A 134 -8.13 12.63 -8.02
C SER A 134 -6.64 12.82 -8.28
N MET A 135 -6.03 11.94 -9.08
CA MET A 135 -4.61 12.01 -9.46
C MET A 135 -4.38 12.71 -10.79
N GLY A 136 -5.44 13.10 -11.49
CA GLY A 136 -5.32 13.66 -12.83
C GLY A 136 -5.11 12.61 -13.92
N VAL A 137 -5.54 11.38 -13.70
CA VAL A 137 -5.47 10.29 -14.67
C VAL A 137 -6.87 10.03 -15.22
N GLU A 138 -7.01 10.07 -16.55
CA GLU A 138 -8.28 9.80 -17.22
C GLU A 138 -8.44 8.30 -17.48
N VAL A 139 -9.68 7.82 -17.33
CA VAL A 139 -10.05 6.46 -17.71
C VAL A 139 -10.76 6.53 -19.07
N VAL A 140 -10.19 5.89 -20.08
CA VAL A 140 -10.71 5.92 -21.45
C VAL A 140 -11.29 4.59 -21.91
#